data_55338d14802fc3e38ea20029a31d6dba
#
_entry.id   55338d14802fc3e38ea20029a31d6dba
#
_cell.length_a   1.000
_cell.length_b   1.000
_cell.length_c   1.000
_cell.angle_alpha   90.00
_cell.angle_beta   90.00
_cell.angle_gamma   90.00
#
_symmetry.space_group_name_H-M   'P 1'
#
loop_
_entity.id
_entity.type
_entity.pdbx_description
1 polymer ?
#
loop_
_entity_poly.entity_id
_entity_poly.type
_entity_poly.pdbx_seq_one_letter_code
_entity_poly.pdbx_strand_id
1 'polypeptide(L)'
;MPTILERIMLAKQKELEIQKSAVPIATIEDQIRDMEIPLNFSGALFGDRIRLIAEVKKASPSKGLLMAEFDPVDLSKTYVDNGAAAISVLTDSRFQGHPSHLKSVKTITSSTRIPVLRKDFIFDPYQIYETRILGADAMLLIVSVLSQKQLIGLMELARALWIQVLVEVHNEEELKQALDAGAEIIGINNRDLQTFETNLSTTERLSPLIPENKVIVSESGIHNRKDIQRIMKAGAHAALIGEALTSAHDV
;
A
#
# COMPACT_ATOMS: atom_id res chain seq x y z
N MET A 1 11.26 9.93 -23.96
CA MET A 1 11.87 8.86 -23.15
C MET A 1 10.81 8.32 -22.20
N PRO A 2 10.76 7.01 -21.93
CA PRO A 2 9.77 6.48 -20.99
C PRO A 2 9.98 7.09 -19.60
N THR A 3 8.90 7.39 -18.92
CA THR A 3 8.89 7.86 -17.52
C THR A 3 9.47 6.80 -16.58
N ILE A 4 9.79 7.18 -15.35
CA ILE A 4 10.28 6.22 -14.34
C ILE A 4 9.22 5.16 -14.07
N LEU A 5 7.96 5.55 -13.96
CA LEU A 5 6.84 4.64 -13.75
C LEU A 5 6.70 3.63 -14.90
N GLU A 6 6.74 4.08 -16.15
CA GLU A 6 6.71 3.18 -17.31
C GLU A 6 7.86 2.17 -17.32
N ARG A 7 9.07 2.59 -16.95
CA ARG A 7 10.21 1.67 -16.81
C ARG A 7 10.00 0.63 -15.72
N ILE A 8 9.43 1.04 -14.58
CA ILE A 8 9.07 0.14 -13.48
C ILE A 8 8.05 -0.88 -13.97
N MET A 9 6.98 -0.44 -14.63
CA MET A 9 5.92 -1.31 -15.13
C MET A 9 6.44 -2.32 -16.16
N LEU A 10 7.28 -1.89 -17.11
CA LEU A 10 7.89 -2.80 -18.09
C LEU A 10 8.80 -3.87 -17.43
N ALA A 11 9.56 -3.48 -16.42
CA ALA A 11 10.40 -4.44 -15.70
C ALA A 11 9.54 -5.41 -14.88
N LYS A 12 8.52 -4.91 -14.18
CA LYS A 12 7.59 -5.72 -13.38
C LYS A 12 6.81 -6.72 -14.23
N GLN A 13 6.43 -6.34 -15.45
CA GLN A 13 5.76 -7.25 -16.40
C GLN A 13 6.65 -8.44 -16.76
N LYS A 14 7.93 -8.21 -17.00
CA LYS A 14 8.89 -9.31 -17.29
C LYS A 14 9.09 -10.23 -16.08
N GLU A 15 9.22 -9.64 -14.87
CA GLU A 15 9.32 -10.42 -13.64
C GLU A 15 8.09 -11.30 -13.44
N LEU A 16 6.90 -10.76 -13.67
CA LEU A 16 5.64 -11.47 -13.53
C LEU A 16 5.52 -12.66 -14.50
N GLU A 17 5.93 -12.52 -15.77
CA GLU A 17 5.90 -13.63 -16.74
C GLU A 17 6.82 -14.80 -16.32
N ILE A 18 8.00 -14.48 -15.77
CA ILE A 18 8.90 -15.49 -15.21
C ILE A 18 8.23 -16.18 -14.01
N GLN A 19 7.62 -15.43 -13.15
CA GLN A 19 6.95 -15.94 -11.95
C GLN A 19 5.75 -16.83 -12.29
N LYS A 20 4.89 -16.42 -13.23
CA LYS A 20 3.77 -17.22 -13.72
C LYS A 20 4.22 -18.54 -14.32
N SER A 21 5.37 -18.55 -15.02
CA SER A 21 5.95 -19.76 -15.61
C SER A 21 6.50 -20.70 -14.54
N ALA A 22 7.05 -20.16 -13.45
CA ALA A 22 7.60 -20.93 -12.35
C ALA A 22 6.53 -21.51 -11.40
N VAL A 23 5.45 -20.76 -11.16
CA VAL A 23 4.36 -21.15 -10.26
C VAL A 23 3.01 -20.94 -10.96
N PRO A 24 2.39 -22.00 -11.49
CA PRO A 24 1.09 -21.92 -12.14
C PRO A 24 -0.01 -21.42 -11.17
N ILE A 25 -0.97 -20.64 -11.67
CA ILE A 25 -2.05 -20.08 -10.87
C ILE A 25 -2.86 -21.13 -10.09
N ALA A 26 -3.10 -22.29 -10.71
CA ALA A 26 -3.82 -23.40 -10.07
C ALA A 26 -3.15 -23.86 -8.77
N THR A 27 -1.81 -23.84 -8.71
CA THR A 27 -1.06 -24.17 -7.48
C THR A 27 -1.31 -23.13 -6.38
N ILE A 28 -1.50 -21.87 -6.76
CA ILE A 28 -1.80 -20.79 -5.81
C ILE A 28 -3.24 -20.90 -5.32
N GLU A 29 -4.20 -21.16 -6.21
CA GLU A 29 -5.61 -21.31 -5.88
C GLU A 29 -5.86 -22.44 -4.88
N ASP A 30 -5.15 -23.57 -5.03
CA ASP A 30 -5.25 -24.68 -4.06
C ASP A 30 -4.77 -24.28 -2.67
N GLN A 31 -3.71 -23.48 -2.56
CA GLN A 31 -3.21 -22.98 -1.27
C GLN A 31 -4.16 -22.01 -0.56
N ILE A 32 -4.95 -21.23 -1.33
CA ILE A 32 -5.85 -20.22 -0.78
C ILE A 32 -7.00 -20.86 0.01
N ARG A 33 -7.43 -22.07 -0.34
CA ARG A 33 -8.62 -22.72 0.26
C ARG A 33 -8.51 -22.89 1.77
N ASP A 34 -7.30 -23.12 2.28
CA ASP A 34 -7.04 -23.40 3.69
C ASP A 34 -6.57 -22.15 4.47
N MET A 35 -6.53 -20.98 3.82
CA MET A 35 -6.04 -19.77 4.46
C MET A 35 -7.13 -19.07 5.28
N GLU A 36 -6.72 -18.55 6.44
CA GLU A 36 -7.57 -17.69 7.27
C GLU A 36 -8.08 -16.47 6.48
N ILE A 37 -9.28 -15.99 6.83
CA ILE A 37 -9.86 -14.79 6.25
C ILE A 37 -8.98 -13.58 6.62
N PRO A 38 -8.67 -12.68 5.67
CA PRO A 38 -7.91 -11.46 5.94
C PRO A 38 -8.57 -10.59 7.02
N LEU A 39 -7.75 -9.87 7.75
CA LEU A 39 -8.20 -8.91 8.75
C LEU A 39 -8.86 -7.68 8.10
N ASN A 40 -9.73 -7.02 8.84
CA ASN A 40 -10.42 -5.83 8.37
C ASN A 40 -9.47 -4.61 8.38
N PHE A 41 -8.86 -4.33 7.22
CA PHE A 41 -7.92 -3.21 7.05
C PHE A 41 -8.64 -1.85 7.17
N SER A 42 -9.79 -1.66 6.51
CA SER A 42 -10.53 -0.40 6.59
C SER A 42 -10.98 -0.09 8.02
N GLY A 43 -11.46 -1.11 8.75
CA GLY A 43 -11.87 -0.96 10.14
C GLY A 43 -10.73 -0.53 11.07
N ALA A 44 -9.49 -0.97 10.81
CA ALA A 44 -8.32 -0.55 11.58
C ALA A 44 -7.96 0.94 11.36
N LEU A 45 -8.40 1.52 10.24
CA LEU A 45 -8.10 2.91 9.87
C LEU A 45 -9.12 3.93 10.38
N PHE A 46 -10.20 3.49 11.06
CA PHE A 46 -11.14 4.38 11.71
C PHE A 46 -10.76 4.63 13.17
N GLY A 47 -11.10 5.84 13.68
CA GLY A 47 -10.92 6.21 15.08
C GLY A 47 -10.97 7.72 15.28
N ASP A 48 -10.92 8.16 16.54
CA ASP A 48 -10.98 9.58 16.93
C ASP A 48 -9.69 10.35 16.64
N ARG A 49 -8.64 9.63 16.23
CA ARG A 49 -7.33 10.19 15.89
C ARG A 49 -6.88 9.64 14.54
N ILE A 50 -6.00 10.37 13.87
CA ILE A 50 -5.35 9.85 12.68
C ILE A 50 -4.66 8.52 12.96
N ARG A 51 -4.89 7.53 12.12
CA ARG A 51 -4.33 6.20 12.28
C ARG A 51 -3.02 6.09 11.48
N LEU A 52 -2.04 5.41 12.05
CA LEU A 52 -0.74 5.20 11.41
C LEU A 52 -0.74 3.87 10.64
N ILE A 53 -0.46 3.94 9.33
CA ILE A 53 0.01 2.81 8.54
C ILE A 53 1.52 2.96 8.45
N ALA A 54 2.25 2.14 9.22
CA ALA A 54 3.71 2.21 9.26
C ALA A 54 4.32 1.36 8.13
N GLU A 55 5.18 1.97 7.31
CA GLU A 55 5.73 1.32 6.13
C GLU A 55 7.10 0.70 6.40
N VAL A 56 7.20 -0.61 6.24
CA VAL A 56 8.44 -1.40 6.27
C VAL A 56 9.13 -1.26 4.91
N LYS A 57 10.19 -0.43 4.88
CA LYS A 57 10.90 -0.05 3.67
C LYS A 57 12.40 0.05 3.88
N LYS A 58 13.19 -0.70 3.10
CA LYS A 58 14.65 -0.70 3.16
C LYS A 58 15.30 0.44 2.36
N ALA A 59 14.74 0.73 1.19
CA ALA A 59 15.26 1.72 0.25
C ALA A 59 14.16 2.48 -0.47
N SER A 60 14.46 3.63 -1.04
CA SER A 60 13.57 4.35 -1.95
C SER A 60 14.30 4.82 -3.21
N PRO A 61 13.63 4.94 -4.36
CA PRO A 61 14.25 5.43 -5.60
C PRO A 61 14.83 6.84 -5.48
N SER A 62 14.24 7.69 -4.62
CA SER A 62 14.63 9.08 -4.46
C SER A 62 15.79 9.30 -3.49
N LYS A 63 15.97 8.42 -2.48
CA LYS A 63 16.99 8.57 -1.42
C LYS A 63 17.95 7.39 -1.33
N GLY A 64 17.77 6.35 -2.15
CA GLY A 64 18.60 5.14 -2.08
C GLY A 64 18.34 4.33 -0.80
N LEU A 65 19.37 3.77 -0.23
CA LEU A 65 19.33 2.96 1.00
C LEU A 65 18.94 3.84 2.20
N LEU A 66 17.85 3.47 2.89
CA LEU A 66 17.37 4.17 4.09
C LEU A 66 17.85 3.51 5.38
N MET A 67 17.96 2.17 5.39
CA MET A 67 18.40 1.38 6.54
C MET A 67 19.48 0.41 6.10
N ALA A 68 20.69 0.57 6.64
CA ALA A 68 21.82 -0.34 6.37
C ALA A 68 21.57 -1.72 7.00
N GLU A 69 21.18 -1.72 8.27
CA GLU A 69 20.72 -2.92 8.98
C GLU A 69 19.20 -2.96 8.93
N PHE A 70 18.66 -3.82 8.08
CA PHE A 70 17.23 -3.92 7.84
C PHE A 70 16.73 -5.31 8.19
N ASP A 71 15.95 -5.40 9.26
CA ASP A 71 15.14 -6.56 9.58
C ASP A 71 13.65 -6.17 9.54
N PRO A 72 12.86 -6.72 8.60
CA PRO A 72 11.44 -6.38 8.48
C PRO A 72 10.63 -6.84 9.68
N VAL A 73 11.10 -7.87 10.41
CA VAL A 73 10.44 -8.45 11.59
C VAL A 73 10.61 -7.50 12.77
N ASP A 74 11.85 -7.12 13.10
CA ASP A 74 12.15 -6.23 14.21
C ASP A 74 11.54 -4.84 14.00
N LEU A 75 11.61 -4.33 12.77
CA LEU A 75 11.01 -3.05 12.42
C LEU A 75 9.48 -3.08 12.58
N SER A 76 8.81 -4.13 12.08
CA SER A 76 7.36 -4.25 12.21
C SER A 76 6.93 -4.44 13.66
N LYS A 77 7.71 -5.18 14.46
CA LYS A 77 7.46 -5.32 15.90
C LYS A 77 7.53 -3.96 16.60
N THR A 78 8.57 -3.17 16.33
CA THR A 78 8.68 -1.81 16.85
C THR A 78 7.44 -0.97 16.50
N TYR A 79 6.98 -1.04 15.26
CA TYR A 79 5.79 -0.29 14.83
C TYR A 79 4.51 -0.75 15.55
N VAL A 80 4.33 -2.06 15.71
CA VAL A 80 3.20 -2.65 16.43
C VAL A 80 3.21 -2.22 17.89
N ASP A 81 4.36 -2.35 18.57
CA ASP A 81 4.52 -2.01 19.98
C ASP A 81 4.30 -0.50 20.24
N ASN A 82 4.51 0.34 19.23
CA ASN A 82 4.26 1.79 19.28
C ASN A 82 2.91 2.24 18.69
N GLY A 83 1.98 1.30 18.47
CA GLY A 83 0.59 1.60 18.18
C GLY A 83 0.26 1.87 16.71
N ALA A 84 1.04 1.33 15.77
CA ALA A 84 0.64 1.31 14.36
C ALA A 84 -0.70 0.59 14.20
N ALA A 85 -1.61 1.17 13.44
CA ALA A 85 -2.93 0.61 13.18
C ALA A 85 -2.89 -0.45 12.06
N ALA A 86 -1.92 -0.34 11.16
CA ALA A 86 -1.63 -1.29 10.09
C ALA A 86 -0.15 -1.22 9.72
N ILE A 87 0.37 -2.29 9.12
CA ILE A 87 1.73 -2.34 8.57
C ILE A 87 1.65 -2.39 7.05
N SER A 88 2.38 -1.51 6.36
CA SER A 88 2.59 -1.55 4.92
C SER A 88 3.94 -2.19 4.62
N VAL A 89 3.99 -3.19 3.75
CA VAL A 89 5.23 -3.89 3.39
C VAL A 89 5.52 -3.72 1.91
N LEU A 90 6.64 -3.08 1.59
CA LEU A 90 7.14 -3.03 0.22
C LEU A 90 7.67 -4.40 -0.20
N THR A 91 7.10 -4.94 -1.28
CA THR A 91 7.50 -6.24 -1.85
C THR A 91 8.22 -6.12 -3.19
N ASP A 92 8.30 -4.93 -3.74
CA ASP A 92 8.98 -4.67 -5.01
C ASP A 92 10.51 -4.58 -4.86
N SER A 93 11.25 -5.28 -5.73
CA SER A 93 12.72 -5.39 -5.69
C SER A 93 13.45 -4.06 -5.88
N ARG A 94 12.84 -3.09 -6.57
CA ARG A 94 13.39 -1.73 -6.79
C ARG A 94 13.48 -0.90 -5.51
N PHE A 95 12.70 -1.26 -4.50
CA PHE A 95 12.77 -0.73 -3.14
C PHE A 95 13.57 -1.64 -2.19
N GLN A 96 14.31 -2.62 -2.73
CA GLN A 96 14.91 -3.71 -1.98
C GLN A 96 13.89 -4.47 -1.11
N GLY A 97 12.62 -4.47 -1.55
CA GLY A 97 11.55 -5.27 -1.01
C GLY A 97 11.58 -6.70 -1.53
N HIS A 98 10.91 -7.60 -0.82
CA HIS A 98 10.76 -8.98 -1.24
C HIS A 98 9.45 -9.57 -0.68
N PRO A 99 8.74 -10.46 -1.41
CA PRO A 99 7.52 -11.10 -0.91
C PRO A 99 7.69 -11.84 0.42
N SER A 100 8.89 -12.39 0.69
CA SER A 100 9.18 -13.03 1.99
C SER A 100 9.13 -12.06 3.17
N HIS A 101 9.43 -10.76 2.97
CA HIS A 101 9.31 -9.76 4.04
C HIS A 101 7.87 -9.68 4.53
N LEU A 102 6.89 -9.70 3.61
CA LEU A 102 5.47 -9.67 3.96
C LEU A 102 5.08 -10.92 4.76
N LYS A 103 5.50 -12.12 4.32
CA LYS A 103 5.24 -13.37 5.07
C LYS A 103 5.81 -13.30 6.49
N SER A 104 7.04 -12.82 6.65
CA SER A 104 7.69 -12.70 7.95
C SER A 104 6.96 -11.70 8.85
N VAL A 105 6.58 -10.53 8.32
CA VAL A 105 5.79 -9.52 9.04
C VAL A 105 4.44 -10.08 9.44
N LYS A 106 3.75 -10.81 8.55
CA LYS A 106 2.44 -11.40 8.86
C LYS A 106 2.50 -12.38 10.03
N THR A 107 3.56 -13.14 10.17
CA THR A 107 3.75 -14.05 11.30
C THR A 107 3.68 -13.32 12.65
N ILE A 108 4.21 -12.09 12.73
CA ILE A 108 4.18 -11.26 13.93
C ILE A 108 2.81 -10.60 14.12
N THR A 109 2.27 -10.02 13.07
CA THR A 109 1.04 -9.23 13.17
C THR A 109 -0.21 -10.10 13.39
N SER A 110 -0.15 -11.39 13.07
CA SER A 110 -1.28 -12.32 13.27
C SER A 110 -1.72 -12.40 14.74
N SER A 111 -0.78 -12.44 15.69
CA SER A 111 -1.08 -12.48 17.12
C SER A 111 -1.67 -11.16 17.66
N THR A 112 -1.30 -10.03 17.07
CA THR A 112 -1.77 -8.70 17.47
C THR A 112 -3.01 -8.24 16.71
N ARG A 113 -3.44 -9.01 15.68
CA ARG A 113 -4.55 -8.68 14.78
C ARG A 113 -4.38 -7.34 14.07
N ILE A 114 -3.14 -6.93 13.79
CA ILE A 114 -2.83 -5.73 13.01
C ILE A 114 -2.77 -6.13 11.53
N PRO A 115 -3.58 -5.51 10.65
CA PRO A 115 -3.63 -5.86 9.24
C PRO A 115 -2.36 -5.44 8.51
N VAL A 116 -2.02 -6.21 7.47
CA VAL A 116 -0.85 -5.99 6.62
C VAL A 116 -1.29 -5.64 5.20
N LEU A 117 -0.77 -4.50 4.70
CA LEU A 117 -0.93 -4.03 3.34
C LEU A 117 0.27 -4.46 2.48
N ARG A 118 0.04 -5.14 1.37
CA ARG A 118 1.06 -5.33 0.32
C ARG A 118 1.20 -4.05 -0.50
N LYS A 119 2.35 -3.40 -0.41
CA LYS A 119 2.71 -2.22 -1.20
C LYS A 119 3.59 -2.66 -2.37
N ASP A 120 2.99 -2.77 -3.54
CA ASP A 120 3.63 -3.26 -4.78
C ASP A 120 2.92 -2.65 -6.00
N PHE A 121 3.49 -2.78 -7.21
CA PHE A 121 2.83 -2.44 -8.47
C PHE A 121 1.99 -3.64 -8.93
N ILE A 122 0.69 -3.61 -8.63
CA ILE A 122 -0.27 -4.67 -8.94
C ILE A 122 -1.11 -4.25 -10.13
N PHE A 123 -1.10 -5.07 -11.20
CA PHE A 123 -1.80 -4.80 -12.46
C PHE A 123 -2.33 -6.06 -13.15
N ASP A 124 -2.12 -7.22 -12.53
CA ASP A 124 -2.49 -8.52 -13.10
C ASP A 124 -3.19 -9.40 -12.05
N PRO A 125 -4.23 -10.17 -12.43
CA PRO A 125 -4.94 -11.07 -11.53
C PRO A 125 -4.06 -12.03 -10.73
N TYR A 126 -2.98 -12.54 -11.34
CA TYR A 126 -2.03 -13.42 -10.68
C TYR A 126 -1.47 -12.81 -9.39
N GLN A 127 -1.15 -11.51 -9.41
CA GLN A 127 -0.60 -10.83 -8.25
C GLN A 127 -1.60 -10.72 -7.10
N ILE A 128 -2.91 -10.77 -7.37
CA ILE A 128 -3.95 -10.78 -6.32
C ILE A 128 -3.99 -12.14 -5.63
N TYR A 129 -3.95 -13.23 -6.40
CA TYR A 129 -3.82 -14.57 -5.83
C TYR A 129 -2.52 -14.71 -5.01
N GLU A 130 -1.42 -14.20 -5.55
CA GLU A 130 -0.14 -14.15 -4.82
C GLU A 130 -0.26 -13.33 -3.51
N THR A 131 -0.90 -12.17 -3.55
CA THR A 131 -1.15 -11.35 -2.36
C THR A 131 -1.88 -12.15 -1.28
N ARG A 132 -2.84 -12.96 -1.68
CA ARG A 132 -3.61 -13.81 -0.78
C ARG A 132 -2.73 -14.88 -0.10
N ILE A 133 -1.91 -15.60 -0.87
CA ILE A 133 -1.02 -16.65 -0.31
C ILE A 133 0.16 -16.09 0.49
N LEU A 134 0.53 -14.83 0.27
CA LEU A 134 1.49 -14.12 1.10
C LEU A 134 0.92 -13.77 2.48
N GLY A 135 -0.41 -13.83 2.65
CA GLY A 135 -1.12 -13.54 3.88
C GLY A 135 -1.44 -12.07 4.09
N ALA A 136 -1.34 -11.22 3.06
CA ALA A 136 -1.75 -9.83 3.15
C ALA A 136 -3.26 -9.69 3.39
N ASP A 137 -3.64 -8.67 4.13
CA ASP A 137 -5.04 -8.34 4.43
C ASP A 137 -5.58 -7.30 3.45
N ALA A 138 -4.69 -6.49 2.91
CA ALA A 138 -4.98 -5.49 1.89
C ALA A 138 -3.85 -5.40 0.86
N MET A 139 -4.15 -4.77 -0.28
CA MET A 139 -3.18 -4.49 -1.33
C MET A 139 -3.37 -3.09 -1.90
N LEU A 140 -2.33 -2.59 -2.58
CA LEU A 140 -2.35 -1.32 -3.30
C LEU A 140 -2.78 -1.55 -4.76
N LEU A 141 -3.67 -0.70 -5.27
CA LEU A 141 -3.86 -0.49 -6.71
C LEU A 141 -3.61 0.99 -7.02
N ILE A 142 -2.82 1.27 -8.04
CA ILE A 142 -2.43 2.62 -8.46
C ILE A 142 -3.21 2.98 -9.72
N VAL A 143 -4.08 3.99 -9.66
CA VAL A 143 -4.96 4.35 -10.78
C VAL A 143 -4.17 4.73 -12.03
N SER A 144 -3.07 5.48 -11.90
CA SER A 144 -2.26 5.96 -13.03
C SER A 144 -1.62 4.85 -13.89
N VAL A 145 -1.58 3.60 -13.41
CA VAL A 145 -1.02 2.47 -14.17
C VAL A 145 -2.08 1.49 -14.68
N LEU A 146 -3.36 1.76 -14.42
CA LEU A 146 -4.48 0.86 -14.74
C LEU A 146 -5.51 1.58 -15.63
N SER A 147 -6.03 0.88 -16.62
CA SER A 147 -7.27 1.32 -17.27
C SER A 147 -8.45 1.13 -16.32
N GLN A 148 -9.54 1.88 -16.54
CA GLN A 148 -10.77 1.75 -15.76
C GLN A 148 -11.27 0.29 -15.68
N LYS A 149 -11.25 -0.42 -16.82
CA LYS A 149 -11.67 -1.82 -16.88
C LYS A 149 -10.76 -2.74 -16.03
N GLN A 150 -9.45 -2.51 -16.05
CA GLN A 150 -8.51 -3.26 -15.22
C GLN A 150 -8.73 -2.97 -13.73
N LEU A 151 -8.88 -1.70 -13.34
CA LEU A 151 -9.13 -1.30 -11.96
C LEU A 151 -10.37 -2.01 -11.41
N ILE A 152 -11.50 -1.95 -12.13
CA ILE A 152 -12.75 -2.62 -11.73
C ILE A 152 -12.54 -4.14 -11.59
N GLY A 153 -11.97 -4.80 -12.62
CA GLY A 153 -11.80 -6.25 -12.60
C GLY A 153 -10.85 -6.73 -11.48
N LEU A 154 -9.78 -5.97 -11.20
CA LEU A 154 -8.86 -6.30 -10.11
C LEU A 154 -9.51 -6.08 -8.74
N MET A 155 -10.33 -5.05 -8.57
CA MET A 155 -11.07 -4.80 -7.33
C MET A 155 -12.14 -5.88 -7.09
N GLU A 156 -12.85 -6.33 -8.13
CA GLU A 156 -13.82 -7.42 -8.03
C GLU A 156 -13.15 -8.73 -7.62
N LEU A 157 -12.00 -9.06 -8.22
CA LEU A 157 -11.23 -10.24 -7.86
C LEU A 157 -10.69 -10.16 -6.42
N ALA A 158 -10.17 -9.01 -6.01
CA ALA A 158 -9.72 -8.79 -4.65
C ALA A 158 -10.85 -9.03 -3.63
N ARG A 159 -12.04 -8.48 -3.92
CA ARG A 159 -13.25 -8.69 -3.10
C ARG A 159 -13.62 -10.17 -3.01
N ALA A 160 -13.57 -10.92 -4.12
CA ALA A 160 -13.85 -12.36 -4.13
C ALA A 160 -12.86 -13.16 -3.27
N LEU A 161 -11.64 -12.66 -3.10
CA LEU A 161 -10.59 -13.25 -2.26
C LEU A 161 -10.50 -12.63 -0.85
N TRP A 162 -11.48 -11.79 -0.46
CA TRP A 162 -11.56 -11.07 0.82
C TRP A 162 -10.41 -10.09 1.08
N ILE A 163 -9.67 -9.68 0.05
CA ILE A 163 -8.59 -8.69 0.15
C ILE A 163 -9.19 -7.30 -0.01
N GLN A 164 -8.92 -6.40 0.93
CA GLN A 164 -9.28 -5.00 0.80
C GLN A 164 -8.26 -4.24 -0.07
N VAL A 165 -8.73 -3.18 -0.74
CA VAL A 165 -7.90 -2.45 -1.70
C VAL A 165 -7.74 -1.00 -1.28
N LEU A 166 -6.50 -0.56 -1.10
CA LEU A 166 -6.11 0.85 -1.04
C LEU A 166 -5.91 1.32 -2.48
N VAL A 167 -6.79 2.21 -2.96
CA VAL A 167 -6.72 2.74 -4.33
C VAL A 167 -6.00 4.08 -4.31
N GLU A 168 -4.78 4.11 -4.84
CA GLU A 168 -3.91 5.29 -4.85
C GLU A 168 -4.24 6.22 -6.01
N VAL A 169 -4.39 7.52 -5.70
CA VAL A 169 -4.71 8.61 -6.63
C VAL A 169 -3.81 9.82 -6.41
N HIS A 170 -3.55 10.61 -7.49
CA HIS A 170 -2.67 11.77 -7.45
C HIS A 170 -3.39 13.08 -7.87
N ASN A 171 -4.54 12.96 -8.52
CA ASN A 171 -5.29 14.11 -9.06
C ASN A 171 -6.79 13.82 -9.09
N GLU A 172 -7.58 14.81 -9.48
CA GLU A 172 -9.05 14.74 -9.51
C GLU A 172 -9.59 13.74 -10.54
N GLU A 173 -8.90 13.58 -11.67
CA GLU A 173 -9.29 12.64 -12.72
C GLU A 173 -9.11 11.19 -12.20
N GLU A 174 -7.98 10.88 -11.58
CA GLU A 174 -7.72 9.58 -10.96
C GLU A 174 -8.67 9.32 -9.78
N LEU A 175 -8.98 10.35 -8.98
CA LEU A 175 -9.97 10.24 -7.91
C LEU A 175 -11.35 9.89 -8.47
N LYS A 176 -11.77 10.55 -9.54
CA LYS A 176 -13.04 10.22 -10.21
C LYS A 176 -13.05 8.77 -10.69
N GLN A 177 -11.96 8.31 -11.33
CA GLN A 177 -11.85 6.92 -11.79
C GLN A 177 -11.94 5.92 -10.63
N ALA A 178 -11.28 6.20 -9.49
CA ALA A 178 -11.34 5.37 -8.29
C ALA A 178 -12.77 5.30 -7.71
N LEU A 179 -13.46 6.44 -7.62
CA LEU A 179 -14.84 6.50 -7.12
C LEU A 179 -15.81 5.81 -8.07
N ASP A 180 -15.68 5.99 -9.38
CA ASP A 180 -16.50 5.32 -10.41
C ASP A 180 -16.28 3.79 -10.40
N ALA A 181 -15.08 3.32 -10.01
CA ALA A 181 -14.79 1.91 -9.80
C ALA A 181 -15.33 1.35 -8.46
N GLY A 182 -15.87 2.21 -7.59
CA GLY A 182 -16.42 1.82 -6.30
C GLY A 182 -15.39 1.65 -5.19
N ALA A 183 -14.23 2.32 -5.27
CA ALA A 183 -13.21 2.28 -4.23
C ALA A 183 -13.77 2.70 -2.85
N GLU A 184 -13.39 1.96 -1.81
CA GLU A 184 -13.81 2.20 -0.42
C GLU A 184 -12.71 2.85 0.40
N ILE A 185 -11.44 2.58 0.07
CA ILE A 185 -10.27 3.14 0.72
C ILE A 185 -9.46 3.89 -0.34
N ILE A 186 -9.37 5.20 -0.21
CA ILE A 186 -8.70 6.08 -1.15
C ILE A 186 -7.35 6.51 -0.54
N GLY A 187 -6.27 6.21 -1.24
CA GLY A 187 -4.93 6.68 -0.93
C GLY A 187 -4.60 7.93 -1.73
N ILE A 188 -4.45 9.07 -1.08
CA ILE A 188 -4.01 10.29 -1.74
C ILE A 188 -2.49 10.36 -1.61
N ASN A 189 -1.79 10.11 -2.73
CA ASN A 189 -0.34 10.21 -2.74
C ASN A 189 0.10 11.65 -3.03
N ASN A 190 0.75 12.27 -2.05
CA ASN A 190 1.28 13.62 -2.14
C ASN A 190 2.57 13.69 -2.98
N ARG A 191 3.12 12.56 -3.40
CA ARG A 191 4.31 12.50 -4.26
C ARG A 191 3.91 12.45 -5.72
N ASP A 192 4.36 13.42 -6.48
CA ASP A 192 4.29 13.39 -7.93
C ASP A 192 5.20 12.26 -8.47
N LEU A 193 4.65 11.36 -9.28
CA LEU A 193 5.37 10.19 -9.79
C LEU A 193 6.35 10.53 -10.93
N GLN A 194 6.31 11.76 -11.47
CA GLN A 194 7.22 12.23 -12.51
C GLN A 194 8.40 13.01 -11.94
N THR A 195 8.13 13.93 -11.00
CA THR A 195 9.13 14.82 -10.41
C THR A 195 9.69 14.32 -9.08
N PHE A 196 9.01 13.39 -8.41
CA PHE A 196 9.26 12.93 -7.04
C PHE A 196 9.12 14.00 -5.97
N GLU A 197 8.65 15.18 -6.31
CA GLU A 197 8.31 16.20 -5.33
C GLU A 197 7.09 15.80 -4.50
N THR A 198 7.08 16.21 -3.24
CA THR A 198 5.97 15.94 -2.32
C THR A 198 5.28 17.23 -1.92
N ASN A 199 3.94 17.27 -2.01
CA ASN A 199 3.16 18.42 -1.62
C ASN A 199 1.84 18.02 -0.95
N LEU A 200 1.70 18.28 0.35
CA LEU A 200 0.50 17.96 1.13
C LEU A 200 -0.76 18.70 0.64
N SER A 201 -0.61 19.74 -0.18
CA SER A 201 -1.76 20.38 -0.81
C SER A 201 -2.57 19.43 -1.71
N THR A 202 -1.97 18.33 -2.17
CA THR A 202 -2.71 17.28 -2.88
C THR A 202 -3.78 16.65 -1.99
N THR A 203 -3.43 16.28 -0.76
CA THR A 203 -4.43 15.78 0.22
C THR A 203 -5.45 16.88 0.55
N GLU A 204 -5.02 18.11 0.81
CA GLU A 204 -5.92 19.22 1.14
C GLU A 204 -6.94 19.53 0.02
N ARG A 205 -6.55 19.34 -1.24
CA ARG A 205 -7.39 19.56 -2.41
C ARG A 205 -8.34 18.40 -2.71
N LEU A 206 -7.85 17.15 -2.63
CA LEU A 206 -8.62 15.97 -3.04
C LEU A 206 -9.54 15.45 -1.95
N SER A 207 -9.11 15.51 -0.68
CA SER A 207 -9.89 14.92 0.43
C SER A 207 -11.31 15.47 0.53
N PRO A 208 -11.58 16.79 0.38
CA PRO A 208 -12.95 17.31 0.42
C PRO A 208 -13.87 16.84 -0.72
N LEU A 209 -13.31 16.25 -1.78
CA LEU A 209 -14.06 15.71 -2.92
C LEU A 209 -14.48 14.25 -2.72
N ILE A 210 -13.99 13.60 -1.66
CA ILE A 210 -14.27 12.20 -1.35
C ILE A 210 -15.51 12.10 -0.46
N PRO A 211 -16.49 11.23 -0.80
CA PRO A 211 -17.68 11.02 0.02
C PRO A 211 -17.34 10.56 1.46
N GLU A 212 -18.12 11.02 2.44
CA GLU A 212 -17.89 10.77 3.89
C GLU A 212 -17.87 9.28 4.28
N ASN A 213 -18.49 8.42 3.49
CA ASN A 213 -18.53 6.98 3.74
C ASN A 213 -17.27 6.23 3.24
N LYS A 214 -16.23 6.94 2.81
CA LYS A 214 -14.96 6.38 2.34
C LYS A 214 -13.85 6.59 3.36
N VAL A 215 -12.88 5.68 3.36
CA VAL A 215 -11.64 5.85 4.16
C VAL A 215 -10.64 6.64 3.34
N ILE A 216 -10.07 7.68 3.93
CA ILE A 216 -9.07 8.54 3.28
C ILE A 216 -7.72 8.31 3.96
N VAL A 217 -6.73 7.90 3.17
CA VAL A 217 -5.34 7.72 3.59
C VAL A 217 -4.49 8.78 2.89
N SER A 218 -3.69 9.55 3.63
CA SER A 218 -2.68 10.45 3.05
C SER A 218 -1.33 9.75 3.02
N GLU A 219 -0.68 9.75 1.86
CA GLU A 219 0.60 9.08 1.63
C GLU A 219 1.69 10.05 1.20
N SER A 220 2.92 9.82 1.62
CA SER A 220 4.11 10.62 1.28
C SER A 220 4.10 12.06 1.82
N GLY A 221 5.30 12.63 2.04
CA GLY A 221 5.48 14.03 2.41
C GLY A 221 5.09 14.39 3.85
N ILE A 222 4.85 13.40 4.70
CA ILE A 222 4.47 13.57 6.11
C ILE A 222 5.72 13.34 6.95
N HIS A 223 6.24 14.40 7.57
CA HIS A 223 7.54 14.36 8.28
C HIS A 223 7.43 14.75 9.76
N ASN A 224 6.37 15.46 10.16
CA ASN A 224 6.27 15.99 11.50
C ASN A 224 4.81 16.16 11.94
N ARG A 225 4.61 16.54 13.21
CA ARG A 225 3.30 16.73 13.81
C ARG A 225 2.43 17.78 13.09
N LYS A 226 3.04 18.82 12.49
CA LYS A 226 2.28 19.85 11.77
C LYS A 226 1.69 19.27 10.49
N ASP A 227 2.42 18.39 9.82
CA ASP A 227 1.94 17.70 8.62
C ASP A 227 0.74 16.80 8.96
N ILE A 228 0.83 16.05 10.07
CA ILE A 228 -0.30 15.25 10.59
C ILE A 228 -1.53 16.14 10.86
N GLN A 229 -1.34 17.30 11.49
CA GLN A 229 -2.44 18.23 11.76
C GLN A 229 -3.07 18.78 10.47
N ARG A 230 -2.27 19.01 9.42
CA ARG A 230 -2.76 19.48 8.12
C ARG A 230 -3.65 18.44 7.46
N ILE A 231 -3.16 17.20 7.32
CA ILE A 231 -3.92 16.14 6.67
C ILE A 231 -5.18 15.74 7.47
N MET A 232 -5.10 15.76 8.80
CA MET A 232 -6.25 15.55 9.69
C MET A 232 -7.32 16.62 9.47
N LYS A 233 -6.92 17.90 9.38
CA LYS A 233 -7.82 19.02 9.06
C LYS A 233 -8.47 18.87 7.69
N ALA A 234 -7.76 18.28 6.73
CA ALA A 234 -8.29 18.01 5.41
C ALA A 234 -9.28 16.83 5.39
N GLY A 235 -9.42 16.06 6.48
CA GLY A 235 -10.35 14.94 6.60
C GLY A 235 -9.71 13.56 6.39
N ALA A 236 -8.38 13.44 6.38
CA ALA A 236 -7.72 12.14 6.32
C ALA A 236 -7.97 11.33 7.60
N HIS A 237 -8.30 10.05 7.45
CA HIS A 237 -8.49 9.10 8.54
C HIS A 237 -7.18 8.45 8.97
N ALA A 238 -6.27 8.24 8.00
CA ALA A 238 -4.99 7.61 8.25
C ALA A 238 -3.85 8.28 7.46
N ALA A 239 -2.63 8.05 7.94
CA ALA A 239 -1.38 8.46 7.30
C ALA A 239 -0.51 7.23 7.02
N LEU A 240 -0.06 7.04 5.78
CA LEU A 240 0.95 6.04 5.43
C LEU A 240 2.32 6.70 5.46
N ILE A 241 3.16 6.26 6.41
CA ILE A 241 4.46 6.87 6.71
C ILE A 241 5.54 5.79 6.70
N GLY A 242 6.58 6.02 5.93
CA GLY A 242 7.78 5.18 5.89
C GLY A 242 9.04 5.99 6.14
N GLU A 243 9.32 6.96 5.27
CA GLU A 243 10.57 7.69 5.26
C GLU A 243 10.88 8.42 6.57
N ALA A 244 9.90 9.09 7.17
CA ALA A 244 10.08 9.80 8.43
C ALA A 244 10.38 8.84 9.59
N LEU A 245 9.80 7.63 9.58
CA LEU A 245 10.05 6.61 10.59
C LEU A 245 11.45 5.99 10.43
N THR A 246 11.79 5.57 9.20
CA THR A 246 13.10 4.92 8.94
C THR A 246 14.30 5.86 9.04
N SER A 247 14.07 7.18 8.95
CA SER A 247 15.12 8.20 9.09
C SER A 247 15.25 8.75 10.52
N ALA A 248 14.40 8.32 11.45
CA ALA A 248 14.48 8.71 12.86
C ALA A 248 15.68 8.02 13.52
N HIS A 249 16.34 8.71 14.47
CA HIS A 249 17.40 8.12 15.30
C HIS A 249 16.86 7.06 16.28
N ASP A 250 15.60 7.19 16.64
CA ASP A 250 14.83 6.28 17.49
C ASP A 250 13.48 6.07 16.83
N VAL A 251 13.24 4.86 16.36
CA VAL A 251 12.04 4.46 15.59
C VAL A 251 10.91 4.04 16.52
#